data_0143e92c4f1afea61aa321a431497984
#
_entry.id   0143e92c4f1afea61aa321a431497984
#
_cell.length_a   1.000
_cell.length_b   1.000
_cell.length_c   1.000
_cell.angle_alpha   90.00
_cell.angle_beta   90.00
_cell.angle_gamma   90.00
#
_symmetry.space_group_name_H-M   'P 1'
#
loop_
_entity.id
_entity.type
_entity.pdbx_description
1 polymer ?
#
loop_
_entity_poly.entity_id
_entity_poly.type
_entity_poly.pdbx_seq_one_letter_code
_entity_poly.pdbx_strand_id
1 'polypeptide(L)'
;MMERTFLNPATNKQWRIEIDGHTIRTCLNGGKVKEILCDSTFQVRSKASSAMMGQMRKGFVYQNPDAAVGQARCHRFVGKDSNGFMPLATTLTRDDFFLTRVAGDFEDEILYHFDGSGEILETVSLGAKRMTYEQVLCPNDTLLLNNSYLLQQFSLHTHEITPFANKKNSMRTMLDQSGSLTLWYTGEEIVVFDFASNTEVWREMVKCKKSKDPNFAYYCFGMLSPRQSKAAYRVTEGEYVLVDLKSGQKVVIPNAGWHPFFSPDDQCFSVGGKFYLTQTGEGMDNPFPFSVRQGLSFSDTCTVRTRGSLMAVQQDRGSSPIELWDTSNGQLLATIDDPFVVRQANFAFTKSGLVLHTDYGAMSIYSCAL
;
A
#
# COMPACT_ATOMS: atom_id res chain seq x y z
N MET A 1 9.55 -16.37 22.83
CA MET A 1 10.67 -15.41 23.00
C MET A 1 10.92 -14.71 21.66
N MET A 2 10.97 -13.39 21.65
CA MET A 2 11.30 -12.57 20.47
C MET A 2 12.53 -11.72 20.82
N GLU A 3 13.54 -11.71 19.95
CA GLU A 3 14.71 -10.87 20.08
C GLU A 3 14.91 -10.05 18.82
N ARG A 4 15.25 -8.77 18.96
CA ARG A 4 15.61 -7.88 17.84
C ARG A 4 16.80 -7.00 18.22
N THR A 5 17.74 -6.89 17.30
CA THR A 5 18.89 -5.99 17.44
C THR A 5 18.78 -4.88 16.39
N PHE A 6 18.87 -3.65 16.85
CA PHE A 6 18.85 -2.44 16.03
C PHE A 6 20.26 -1.84 15.99
N LEU A 7 20.71 -1.44 14.83
CA LEU A 7 21.99 -0.77 14.61
C LEU A 7 21.76 0.69 14.27
N ASN A 8 22.52 1.58 14.87
CA ASN A 8 22.57 2.97 14.41
C ASN A 8 23.79 3.13 13.50
N PRO A 9 23.60 3.28 12.17
CA PRO A 9 24.70 3.30 11.21
C PRO A 9 25.61 4.54 11.38
N ALA A 10 25.09 5.67 11.86
CA ALA A 10 25.87 6.89 12.06
C ALA A 10 26.82 6.82 13.28
N THR A 11 26.47 6.02 14.30
CA THR A 11 27.22 5.95 15.55
C THR A 11 27.80 4.57 15.84
N ASN A 12 27.50 3.58 15.01
CA ASN A 12 27.81 2.15 15.17
C ASN A 12 27.37 1.58 16.54
N LYS A 13 26.33 2.16 17.14
CA LYS A 13 25.75 1.68 18.38
C LYS A 13 24.69 0.63 18.11
N GLN A 14 24.63 -0.39 18.97
CA GLN A 14 23.64 -1.44 18.93
C GLN A 14 22.66 -1.30 20.09
N TRP A 15 21.37 -1.47 19.82
CA TRP A 15 20.35 -1.56 20.84
C TRP A 15 19.55 -2.85 20.63
N ARG A 16 19.45 -3.66 21.70
CA ARG A 16 18.76 -4.94 21.70
C ARG A 16 17.50 -4.85 22.52
N ILE A 17 16.43 -5.48 22.04
CA ILE A 17 15.21 -5.74 22.77
C ILE A 17 14.90 -7.23 22.75
N GLU A 18 14.56 -7.77 23.90
CA GLU A 18 14.13 -9.14 24.10
C GLU A 18 12.74 -9.12 24.77
N ILE A 19 11.82 -9.95 24.28
CA ILE A 19 10.49 -10.10 24.85
C ILE A 19 10.29 -11.58 25.17
N ASP A 20 10.09 -11.86 26.47
CA ASP A 20 9.86 -13.20 26.98
C ASP A 20 8.64 -13.19 27.90
N GLY A 21 7.54 -13.78 27.41
CA GLY A 21 6.25 -13.68 28.08
C GLY A 21 5.84 -12.23 28.33
N HIS A 22 5.74 -11.85 29.60
CA HIS A 22 5.37 -10.50 30.01
C HIS A 22 6.57 -9.61 30.37
N THR A 23 7.78 -10.07 30.10
CA THR A 23 9.02 -9.33 30.41
C THR A 23 9.64 -8.74 29.15
N ILE A 24 9.98 -7.46 29.20
CA ILE A 24 10.73 -6.76 28.16
C ILE A 24 12.10 -6.43 28.73
N ARG A 25 13.18 -6.88 28.06
CA ARG A 25 14.56 -6.52 28.39
C ARG A 25 15.16 -5.69 27.28
N THR A 26 15.83 -4.61 27.62
CA THR A 26 16.52 -3.75 26.65
C THR A 26 17.95 -3.49 27.09
N CYS A 27 18.86 -3.42 26.11
CA CYS A 27 20.27 -3.20 26.35
C CYS A 27 20.84 -2.33 25.23
N LEU A 28 21.70 -1.35 25.59
CA LEU A 28 22.44 -0.51 24.65
C LEU A 28 23.92 -0.89 24.71
N ASN A 29 24.54 -1.24 23.58
CA ASN A 29 25.96 -1.60 23.43
C ASN A 29 26.47 -2.64 24.44
N GLY A 30 25.66 -3.65 24.78
CA GLY A 30 26.04 -4.66 25.78
C GLY A 30 26.13 -4.13 27.22
N GLY A 31 25.69 -2.90 27.48
CA GLY A 31 25.72 -2.30 28.81
C GLY A 31 24.63 -2.83 29.73
N LYS A 32 24.21 -2.00 30.69
CA LYS A 32 23.19 -2.37 31.68
C LYS A 32 21.86 -2.77 31.03
N VAL A 33 21.38 -3.97 31.35
CA VAL A 33 20.04 -4.44 30.95
C VAL A 33 18.99 -3.68 31.76
N LYS A 34 18.00 -3.13 31.09
CA LYS A 34 16.78 -2.59 31.69
C LYS A 34 15.67 -3.62 31.50
N GLU A 35 15.00 -3.96 32.57
CA GLU A 35 13.89 -4.90 32.57
C GLU A 35 12.57 -4.17 32.90
N ILE A 36 11.52 -4.51 32.19
CA ILE A 36 10.15 -3.99 32.38
C ILE A 36 9.23 -5.20 32.47
N LEU A 37 8.58 -5.37 33.60
CA LEU A 37 7.50 -6.34 33.77
C LEU A 37 6.18 -5.71 33.34
N CYS A 38 5.36 -6.44 32.61
CA CYS A 38 4.07 -6.02 32.12
C CYS A 38 2.96 -6.93 32.69
N ASP A 39 1.77 -6.36 32.87
CA ASP A 39 0.64 -7.08 33.45
C ASP A 39 -0.16 -7.87 32.39
N SER A 40 0.04 -7.54 31.13
CA SER A 40 -0.69 -8.14 29.99
C SER A 40 0.09 -8.12 28.70
N THR A 41 -0.29 -8.99 27.76
CA THR A 41 0.25 -9.01 26.38
C THR A 41 0.02 -7.69 25.65
N PHE A 42 -1.09 -6.99 25.92
CA PHE A 42 -1.34 -5.66 25.37
C PHE A 42 -0.31 -4.63 25.87
N GLN A 43 0.02 -4.65 27.17
CA GLN A 43 1.08 -3.79 27.72
C GLN A 43 2.45 -4.12 27.13
N VAL A 44 2.76 -5.42 26.98
CA VAL A 44 4.01 -5.86 26.33
C VAL A 44 4.12 -5.25 24.94
N ARG A 45 3.09 -5.44 24.11
CA ARG A 45 3.04 -4.91 22.75
C ARG A 45 3.22 -3.38 22.73
N SER A 46 2.44 -2.65 23.50
CA SER A 46 2.48 -1.19 23.57
C SER A 46 3.83 -0.65 24.03
N LYS A 47 4.39 -1.19 25.13
CA LYS A 47 5.69 -0.75 25.66
C LYS A 47 6.85 -1.12 24.74
N ALA A 48 6.84 -2.32 24.15
CA ALA A 48 7.86 -2.75 23.20
C ALA A 48 7.84 -1.90 21.94
N SER A 49 6.68 -1.66 21.32
CA SER A 49 6.52 -0.79 20.17
C SER A 49 7.03 0.62 20.44
N SER A 50 6.65 1.18 21.58
CA SER A 50 7.10 2.52 22.00
C SER A 50 8.61 2.58 22.19
N ALA A 51 9.22 1.55 22.78
CA ALA A 51 10.67 1.47 22.99
C ALA A 51 11.41 1.38 21.65
N MET A 52 10.97 0.48 20.74
CA MET A 52 11.53 0.33 19.40
C MET A 52 11.40 1.62 18.60
N MET A 53 10.20 2.22 18.55
CA MET A 53 9.96 3.49 17.88
C MET A 53 10.84 4.60 18.44
N GLY A 54 11.01 4.67 19.77
CA GLY A 54 11.90 5.63 20.42
C GLY A 54 13.37 5.51 20.01
N GLN A 55 13.84 4.30 19.70
CA GLN A 55 15.20 4.09 19.18
C GLN A 55 15.26 4.37 17.67
N MET A 56 14.28 3.94 16.90
CA MET A 56 14.24 4.24 15.46
C MET A 56 14.25 5.75 15.19
N ARG A 57 13.55 6.56 15.99
CA ARG A 57 13.60 8.04 15.93
C ARG A 57 14.99 8.61 16.20
N LYS A 58 15.89 7.87 16.87
CA LYS A 58 17.30 8.22 17.09
C LYS A 58 18.22 7.68 16.01
N GLY A 59 17.69 7.17 14.91
CA GLY A 59 18.42 6.64 13.76
C GLY A 59 18.82 5.17 13.89
N PHE A 60 18.29 4.42 14.86
CA PHE A 60 18.49 2.98 14.89
C PHE A 60 17.60 2.28 13.87
N VAL A 61 18.12 1.29 13.17
CA VAL A 61 17.46 0.50 12.13
C VAL A 61 17.54 -0.97 12.51
N TYR A 62 16.42 -1.68 12.37
CA TYR A 62 16.43 -3.13 12.43
C TYR A 62 16.67 -3.68 11.02
N GLN A 63 17.58 -4.64 10.91
CA GLN A 63 17.85 -5.37 9.67
C GLN A 63 18.03 -6.85 9.98
N ASN A 64 17.38 -7.69 9.16
CA ASN A 64 17.50 -9.13 9.17
C ASN A 64 17.44 -9.65 7.71
N PRO A 65 18.57 -9.75 7.01
CA PRO A 65 18.59 -10.17 5.63
C PRO A 65 18.12 -11.63 5.44
N ASP A 66 18.26 -12.46 6.48
CA ASP A 66 17.88 -13.87 6.47
C ASP A 66 16.45 -14.12 7.01
N ALA A 67 15.61 -13.09 7.03
CA ALA A 67 14.24 -13.19 7.53
C ALA A 67 13.45 -14.23 6.73
N ALA A 68 12.84 -15.18 7.44
CA ALA A 68 11.91 -16.14 6.86
C ALA A 68 10.63 -15.43 6.36
N VAL A 69 9.85 -16.11 5.53
CA VAL A 69 8.57 -15.60 5.01
C VAL A 69 7.69 -15.09 6.15
N GLY A 70 7.17 -13.87 6.00
CA GLY A 70 6.36 -13.18 7.02
C GLY A 70 7.14 -12.56 8.16
N GLN A 71 8.47 -12.72 8.21
CA GLN A 71 9.31 -12.03 9.19
C GLN A 71 9.83 -10.71 8.64
N ALA A 72 10.02 -9.75 9.54
CA ALA A 72 10.55 -8.44 9.17
C ALA A 72 12.02 -8.53 8.74
N ARG A 73 12.30 -8.01 7.55
CA ARG A 73 13.67 -7.78 7.01
C ARG A 73 14.23 -6.45 7.49
N CYS A 74 13.37 -5.45 7.61
CA CYS A 74 13.76 -4.11 8.01
C CYS A 74 12.63 -3.42 8.79
N HIS A 75 13.01 -2.61 9.78
CA HIS A 75 12.18 -1.57 10.35
C HIS A 75 13.01 -0.28 10.46
N ARG A 76 12.46 0.81 9.93
CA ARG A 76 13.10 2.13 9.94
C ARG A 76 12.08 3.22 10.22
N PHE A 77 12.48 4.26 10.92
CA PHE A 77 11.70 5.48 11.06
C PHE A 77 12.01 6.43 9.91
N VAL A 78 10.99 6.83 9.18
CA VAL A 78 11.08 7.80 8.06
C VAL A 78 10.46 9.15 8.40
N GLY A 79 9.81 9.24 9.56
CA GLY A 79 9.12 10.43 10.03
C GLY A 79 7.61 10.30 9.89
N LYS A 80 6.90 10.93 10.82
CA LYS A 80 5.43 10.94 10.82
C LYS A 80 4.95 11.77 9.63
N ASP A 81 4.02 11.23 8.86
CA ASP A 81 3.29 11.98 7.84
C ASP A 81 2.15 12.75 8.51
N SER A 82 2.13 14.08 8.35
CA SER A 82 1.10 14.94 8.93
C SER A 82 -0.26 14.75 8.27
N ASN A 83 -0.28 14.29 7.02
CA ASN A 83 -1.51 14.15 6.23
C ASN A 83 -2.16 12.77 6.37
N GLY A 84 -1.43 11.76 6.86
CA GLY A 84 -1.94 10.41 7.08
C GLY A 84 -2.24 9.61 5.80
N PHE A 85 -1.70 10.03 4.64
CA PHE A 85 -1.93 9.33 3.37
C PHE A 85 -0.96 8.18 3.11
N MET A 86 0.26 8.27 3.65
CA MET A 86 1.29 7.23 3.55
C MET A 86 1.53 6.77 2.10
N PRO A 87 1.84 7.68 1.16
CA PRO A 87 2.07 7.32 -0.22
C PRO A 87 3.21 6.31 -0.33
N LEU A 88 3.03 5.31 -1.20
CA LEU A 88 3.98 4.23 -1.41
C LEU A 88 3.94 3.81 -2.88
N ALA A 89 5.07 3.88 -3.58
CA ALA A 89 5.21 3.42 -4.94
C ALA A 89 6.16 2.23 -5.02
N THR A 90 5.67 1.12 -5.55
CA THR A 90 6.42 -0.12 -5.76
C THR A 90 6.17 -0.65 -7.16
N THR A 91 7.00 -1.58 -7.62
CA THR A 91 6.69 -2.43 -8.75
C THR A 91 6.92 -3.90 -8.40
N LEU A 92 6.26 -4.80 -9.11
CA LEU A 92 6.45 -6.24 -8.91
C LEU A 92 7.74 -6.79 -9.56
N THR A 93 8.45 -5.96 -10.30
CA THR A 93 9.68 -6.32 -11.04
C THR A 93 10.96 -5.85 -10.38
N ARG A 94 10.85 -4.91 -9.41
CA ARG A 94 11.98 -4.29 -8.71
C ARG A 94 11.81 -4.48 -7.20
N ASP A 95 12.91 -4.47 -6.47
CA ASP A 95 12.90 -4.49 -5.00
C ASP A 95 13.01 -3.09 -4.38
N ASP A 96 13.50 -2.12 -5.14
CA ASP A 96 13.50 -0.72 -4.70
C ASP A 96 12.08 -0.13 -4.72
N PHE A 97 11.85 0.85 -3.87
CA PHE A 97 10.57 1.50 -3.71
C PHE A 97 10.72 2.95 -3.26
N PHE A 98 9.63 3.69 -3.38
CA PHE A 98 9.59 5.11 -3.05
C PHE A 98 8.46 5.39 -2.07
N LEU A 99 8.70 6.31 -1.16
CA LEU A 99 7.66 6.89 -0.33
C LEU A 99 7.85 8.40 -0.19
N THR A 100 6.76 9.13 -0.05
CA THR A 100 6.81 10.55 0.27
C THR A 100 6.30 10.79 1.68
N ARG A 101 6.76 11.87 2.26
CA ARG A 101 6.37 12.32 3.59
C ARG A 101 6.29 13.83 3.65
N VAL A 102 5.25 14.33 4.28
CA VAL A 102 5.10 15.75 4.64
C VAL A 102 5.18 15.87 6.17
N ALA A 103 6.14 16.64 6.67
CA ALA A 103 6.40 16.75 8.11
C ALA A 103 5.46 17.73 8.83
N GLY A 104 4.87 18.69 8.12
CA GLY A 104 3.94 19.69 8.64
C GLY A 104 3.19 20.40 7.52
N ASP A 105 2.19 21.21 7.85
CA ASP A 105 1.28 21.81 6.88
C ASP A 105 1.94 22.74 5.86
N PHE A 106 3.17 23.16 6.11
CA PHE A 106 3.91 24.11 5.26
C PHE A 106 5.36 23.69 5.02
N GLU A 107 5.75 22.51 5.49
CA GLU A 107 7.08 21.98 5.28
C GLU A 107 7.22 21.36 3.89
N ASP A 108 8.45 21.17 3.46
CA ASP A 108 8.76 20.46 2.22
C ASP A 108 8.31 19.01 2.29
N GLU A 109 7.74 18.54 1.20
CA GLU A 109 7.50 17.12 0.98
C GLU A 109 8.82 16.45 0.60
N ILE A 110 9.16 15.39 1.30
CA ILE A 110 10.39 14.64 1.10
C ILE A 110 10.07 13.31 0.43
N LEU A 111 10.71 13.07 -0.70
CA LEU A 111 10.73 11.78 -1.37
C LEU A 111 11.94 10.98 -0.87
N TYR A 112 11.69 9.75 -0.46
CA TYR A 112 12.70 8.77 -0.12
C TYR A 112 12.71 7.67 -1.18
N HIS A 113 13.90 7.34 -1.68
CA HIS A 113 14.17 6.17 -2.49
C HIS A 113 14.89 5.13 -1.65
N PHE A 114 14.36 3.93 -1.57
CA PHE A 114 14.91 2.82 -0.80
C PHE A 114 15.29 1.66 -1.72
N ASP A 115 16.33 0.94 -1.33
CA ASP A 115 16.55 -0.40 -1.88
C ASP A 115 15.69 -1.47 -1.19
N GLY A 116 15.75 -2.71 -1.69
CA GLY A 116 14.99 -3.83 -1.13
C GLY A 116 15.43 -4.28 0.27
N SER A 117 16.54 -3.77 0.81
CA SER A 117 16.97 -3.99 2.20
C SER A 117 16.41 -2.94 3.15
N GLY A 118 15.86 -1.83 2.62
CA GLY A 118 15.38 -0.68 3.38
C GLY A 118 16.46 0.37 3.65
N GLU A 119 17.59 0.30 2.93
CA GLU A 119 18.57 1.40 2.95
C GLU A 119 18.09 2.55 2.06
N ILE A 120 18.30 3.77 2.56
CA ILE A 120 17.98 4.98 1.80
C ILE A 120 19.06 5.17 0.75
N LEU A 121 18.70 5.03 -0.51
CA LEU A 121 19.57 5.32 -1.65
C LEU A 121 19.64 6.81 -1.89
N GLU A 122 18.50 7.49 -1.72
CA GLU A 122 18.38 8.90 -2.03
C GLU A 122 17.26 9.57 -1.24
N THR A 123 17.39 10.86 -1.04
CA THR A 123 16.38 11.73 -0.43
C THR A 123 16.30 13.03 -1.22
N VAL A 124 15.09 13.37 -1.71
CA VAL A 124 14.85 14.54 -2.55
C VAL A 124 13.76 15.41 -1.94
N SER A 125 14.00 16.73 -1.84
CA SER A 125 12.92 17.68 -1.53
C SER A 125 12.08 17.92 -2.78
N LEU A 126 10.77 17.68 -2.67
CA LEU A 126 9.80 17.98 -3.74
C LEU A 126 9.27 19.42 -3.65
N GLY A 127 9.66 20.17 -2.61
CA GLY A 127 9.20 21.52 -2.33
C GLY A 127 7.94 21.56 -1.46
N ALA A 128 7.61 22.76 -0.97
CA ALA A 128 6.51 22.97 -0.03
C ALA A 128 5.11 22.83 -0.66
N LYS A 129 4.11 22.47 0.14
CA LYS A 129 2.67 22.48 -0.19
C LYS A 129 2.22 21.51 -1.29
N ARG A 130 2.91 20.41 -1.50
CA ARG A 130 2.52 19.48 -2.56
C ARG A 130 1.46 18.47 -2.12
N MET A 131 1.59 17.89 -0.95
CA MET A 131 0.62 16.94 -0.39
C MET A 131 0.30 15.80 -1.36
N THR A 132 1.29 14.99 -1.70
CA THR A 132 1.08 13.80 -2.54
C THR A 132 0.20 12.80 -1.79
N TYR A 133 -0.95 12.45 -2.35
CA TYR A 133 -1.85 11.43 -1.82
C TYR A 133 -1.52 10.04 -2.34
N GLU A 134 -1.10 9.98 -3.59
CA GLU A 134 -0.78 8.75 -4.30
C GLU A 134 0.45 8.96 -5.17
N GLN A 135 1.23 7.92 -5.30
CA GLN A 135 2.39 7.90 -6.19
C GLN A 135 2.50 6.58 -6.92
N VAL A 136 2.97 6.65 -8.15
CA VAL A 136 3.08 5.52 -9.06
C VAL A 136 4.47 5.50 -9.66
N LEU A 137 5.17 4.38 -9.55
CA LEU A 137 6.44 4.16 -10.23
C LEU A 137 6.16 3.58 -11.62
N CYS A 138 6.54 4.34 -12.64
CA CYS A 138 6.42 3.95 -14.04
C CYS A 138 7.66 3.21 -14.53
N PRO A 139 7.53 2.33 -15.55
CA PRO A 139 8.65 1.52 -16.08
C PRO A 139 9.82 2.33 -16.65
N ASN A 140 9.60 3.58 -17.01
CA ASN A 140 10.61 4.50 -17.57
C ASN A 140 11.35 5.33 -16.51
N ASP A 141 11.42 4.85 -15.27
CA ASP A 141 12.03 5.55 -14.14
C ASP A 141 11.44 6.96 -13.89
N THR A 142 10.13 7.03 -14.03
CA THR A 142 9.35 8.22 -13.71
C THR A 142 8.38 7.92 -12.59
N LEU A 143 8.32 8.79 -11.58
CA LEU A 143 7.27 8.78 -10.58
C LEU A 143 6.15 9.72 -10.98
N LEU A 144 4.94 9.24 -10.96
CA LEU A 144 3.75 10.09 -10.97
C LEU A 144 3.39 10.48 -9.54
N LEU A 145 3.20 11.76 -9.34
CA LEU A 145 2.84 12.35 -8.06
C LEU A 145 1.45 12.99 -8.21
N ASN A 146 0.45 12.39 -7.57
CA ASN A 146 -0.93 12.84 -7.62
C ASN A 146 -1.34 13.52 -6.30
N ASN A 147 -1.78 14.77 -6.36
CA ASN A 147 -2.22 15.53 -5.20
C ASN A 147 -3.68 16.01 -5.28
N SER A 148 -4.55 15.30 -5.96
CA SER A 148 -5.95 15.63 -6.22
C SER A 148 -6.21 16.81 -7.16
N TYR A 149 -5.25 17.70 -7.35
CA TYR A 149 -5.39 18.90 -8.20
C TYR A 149 -4.39 18.91 -9.35
N LEU A 150 -3.22 18.33 -9.12
CA LEU A 150 -2.11 18.32 -10.06
C LEU A 150 -1.57 16.90 -10.17
N LEU A 151 -1.48 16.43 -11.39
CA LEU A 151 -0.68 15.28 -11.72
C LEU A 151 0.66 15.78 -12.26
N GLN A 152 1.72 15.36 -11.61
CA GLN A 152 3.09 15.69 -11.97
C GLN A 152 3.88 14.42 -12.20
N GLN A 153 4.88 14.51 -13.05
CA GLN A 153 5.89 13.48 -13.19
C GLN A 153 7.22 13.98 -12.63
N PHE A 154 7.87 13.11 -11.88
CA PHE A 154 9.20 13.30 -11.35
C PHE A 154 10.15 12.33 -12.04
N SER A 155 11.18 12.85 -12.70
CA SER A 155 12.22 12.03 -13.32
C SER A 155 13.21 11.57 -12.27
N LEU A 156 13.41 10.25 -12.13
CA LEU A 156 14.41 9.69 -11.21
C LEU A 156 15.86 9.97 -11.65
N HIS A 157 16.07 10.34 -12.94
CA HIS A 157 17.41 10.63 -13.44
C HIS A 157 17.81 12.10 -13.29
N THR A 158 16.87 13.02 -13.60
CA THR A 158 17.18 14.46 -13.62
C THR A 158 16.67 15.19 -12.39
N HIS A 159 15.82 14.55 -11.57
CA HIS A 159 15.10 15.12 -10.43
C HIS A 159 14.18 16.30 -10.83
N GLU A 160 13.87 16.42 -12.10
CA GLU A 160 12.95 17.44 -12.59
C GLU A 160 11.51 17.03 -12.33
N ILE A 161 10.72 18.00 -11.91
CA ILE A 161 9.28 17.86 -11.75
C ILE A 161 8.62 18.65 -12.85
N THR A 162 7.87 17.95 -13.69
CA THR A 162 7.11 18.57 -14.76
C THR A 162 5.62 18.24 -14.66
N PRO A 163 4.72 19.14 -15.11
CA PRO A 163 3.32 18.78 -15.23
C PRO A 163 3.17 17.59 -16.17
N PHE A 164 2.32 16.63 -15.81
CA PHE A 164 1.98 15.54 -16.71
C PHE A 164 1.12 16.10 -17.86
N ALA A 165 1.72 16.25 -19.04
CA ALA A 165 1.06 16.79 -20.21
C ALA A 165 0.26 15.70 -20.92
N ASN A 166 -0.92 15.36 -20.44
CA ASN A 166 -1.91 14.73 -21.31
C ASN A 166 -2.67 15.83 -22.04
N LYS A 167 -2.51 15.89 -23.38
CA LYS A 167 -2.94 17.01 -24.23
C LYS A 167 -4.46 17.23 -24.30
N LYS A 168 -5.29 16.34 -23.76
CA LYS A 168 -6.75 16.43 -23.95
C LYS A 168 -7.58 16.51 -22.69
N ASN A 169 -7.13 15.96 -21.57
CA ASN A 169 -7.95 15.95 -20.36
C ASN A 169 -7.06 16.08 -19.14
N SER A 170 -7.43 16.95 -18.23
CA SER A 170 -6.92 16.93 -16.89
C SER A 170 -7.32 15.57 -16.26
N MET A 171 -6.41 14.62 -16.22
CA MET A 171 -6.60 13.45 -15.36
C MET A 171 -6.79 14.00 -13.93
N ARG A 172 -7.97 13.83 -13.35
CA ARG A 172 -8.32 14.50 -12.10
C ARG A 172 -8.09 13.62 -10.89
N THR A 173 -8.41 12.34 -11.02
CA THR A 173 -8.30 11.40 -9.90
C THR A 173 -7.80 10.07 -10.41
N MET A 174 -6.66 9.63 -9.92
CA MET A 174 -6.22 8.26 -10.11
C MET A 174 -7.04 7.36 -9.19
N LEU A 175 -7.63 6.33 -9.75
CA LEU A 175 -8.46 5.38 -9.02
C LEU A 175 -7.65 4.15 -8.61
N ASP A 176 -6.75 3.69 -9.48
CA ASP A 176 -5.92 2.51 -9.23
C ASP A 176 -4.74 2.41 -10.19
N GLN A 177 -3.80 1.52 -9.85
CA GLN A 177 -2.65 1.14 -10.66
C GLN A 177 -2.44 -0.37 -10.65
N SER A 178 -2.09 -0.92 -11.81
CA SER A 178 -1.57 -2.29 -11.95
C SER A 178 -0.46 -2.31 -13.00
N GLY A 179 0.78 -2.62 -12.58
CA GLY A 179 1.95 -2.53 -13.46
C GLY A 179 2.12 -1.15 -14.08
N SER A 180 2.16 -1.08 -15.42
CA SER A 180 2.22 0.18 -16.17
C SER A 180 0.86 0.83 -16.41
N LEU A 181 -0.23 0.11 -16.17
CA LEU A 181 -1.57 0.65 -16.35
C LEU A 181 -2.02 1.47 -15.16
N THR A 182 -2.68 2.57 -15.43
CA THR A 182 -3.36 3.41 -14.45
C THR A 182 -4.80 3.64 -14.87
N LEU A 183 -5.69 3.71 -13.89
CA LEU A 183 -7.11 3.95 -14.06
C LEU A 183 -7.45 5.33 -13.53
N TRP A 184 -8.09 6.15 -14.35
CA TRP A 184 -8.38 7.54 -14.05
C TRP A 184 -9.86 7.87 -14.19
N TYR A 185 -10.31 8.80 -13.36
CA TYR A 185 -11.57 9.51 -13.55
C TYR A 185 -11.31 10.99 -13.85
N THR A 186 -11.76 11.46 -15.00
CA THR A 186 -11.52 12.83 -15.45
C THR A 186 -12.60 13.83 -15.01
N GLY A 187 -13.65 13.35 -14.37
CA GLY A 187 -14.89 14.09 -14.06
C GLY A 187 -16.04 13.77 -15.01
N GLU A 188 -15.75 13.25 -16.19
CA GLU A 188 -16.73 12.86 -17.22
C GLU A 188 -16.45 11.50 -17.85
N GLU A 189 -15.21 11.01 -17.72
CA GLU A 189 -14.75 9.78 -18.34
C GLU A 189 -13.97 8.91 -17.36
N ILE A 190 -14.01 7.61 -17.58
CA ILE A 190 -13.03 6.65 -17.07
C ILE A 190 -12.01 6.40 -18.17
N VAL A 191 -10.74 6.46 -17.83
CA VAL A 191 -9.62 6.28 -18.77
C VAL A 191 -8.64 5.28 -18.17
N VAL A 192 -8.25 4.28 -18.97
CA VAL A 192 -7.09 3.43 -18.68
C VAL A 192 -5.94 3.87 -19.56
N PHE A 193 -4.84 4.22 -18.94
CA PHE A 193 -3.65 4.71 -19.62
C PHE A 193 -2.44 3.83 -19.29
N ASP A 194 -1.67 3.48 -20.31
CA ASP A 194 -0.42 2.72 -20.17
C ASP A 194 0.77 3.67 -20.23
N PHE A 195 1.48 3.81 -19.13
CA PHE A 195 2.67 4.64 -19.05
C PHE A 195 3.91 4.01 -19.70
N ALA A 196 3.95 2.71 -19.94
CA ALA A 196 5.06 2.07 -20.63
C ALA A 196 5.06 2.44 -22.12
N SER A 197 3.89 2.38 -22.75
CA SER A 197 3.72 2.75 -24.17
C SER A 197 3.34 4.21 -24.38
N ASN A 198 3.02 4.94 -23.30
CA ASN A 198 2.49 6.32 -23.33
C ASN A 198 1.22 6.44 -24.17
N THR A 199 0.33 5.45 -24.06
CA THR A 199 -0.91 5.38 -24.83
C THR A 199 -2.13 5.17 -23.95
N GLU A 200 -3.26 5.64 -24.46
CA GLU A 200 -4.56 5.32 -23.92
C GLU A 200 -4.97 3.92 -24.38
N VAL A 201 -5.27 3.05 -23.42
CA VAL A 201 -5.70 1.65 -23.65
C VAL A 201 -7.19 1.55 -23.83
N TRP A 202 -7.93 2.31 -23.03
CA TRP A 202 -9.39 2.28 -23.03
C TRP A 202 -9.98 3.55 -22.42
N ARG A 203 -11.16 3.92 -22.91
CA ARG A 203 -11.89 5.11 -22.45
C ARG A 203 -13.41 4.91 -22.52
N GLU A 204 -14.11 5.50 -21.58
CA GLU A 204 -15.58 5.54 -21.59
C GLU A 204 -16.12 6.81 -20.95
N MET A 205 -17.13 7.40 -21.60
CA MET A 205 -17.93 8.48 -21.03
C MET A 205 -18.84 7.92 -19.93
N VAL A 206 -18.76 8.49 -18.75
CA VAL A 206 -19.55 8.08 -17.58
C VAL A 206 -20.25 9.29 -16.95
N LYS A 207 -21.50 9.11 -16.54
CA LYS A 207 -22.24 10.14 -15.81
C LYS A 207 -22.20 9.84 -14.33
N CYS A 208 -21.20 10.37 -13.65
CA CYS A 208 -21.13 10.28 -12.20
C CYS A 208 -22.14 11.23 -11.56
N LYS A 209 -22.95 10.74 -10.61
CA LYS A 209 -23.76 11.63 -9.78
C LYS A 209 -22.83 12.43 -8.86
N LYS A 210 -23.03 13.74 -8.81
CA LYS A 210 -22.40 14.58 -7.78
C LYS A 210 -22.85 14.09 -6.42
N SER A 211 -21.89 13.89 -5.53
CA SER A 211 -22.19 13.59 -4.13
C SER A 211 -22.92 14.75 -3.49
N LYS A 212 -23.85 14.45 -2.57
CA LYS A 212 -24.44 15.45 -1.68
C LYS A 212 -23.48 15.80 -0.53
N ASP A 213 -22.47 14.97 -0.30
CA ASP A 213 -21.43 15.21 0.70
C ASP A 213 -20.36 16.14 0.11
N PRO A 214 -20.15 17.36 0.67
CA PRO A 214 -19.15 18.29 0.18
C PRO A 214 -17.71 17.79 0.28
N ASN A 215 -17.45 16.75 1.09
CA ASN A 215 -16.15 16.15 1.23
C ASN A 215 -15.85 15.09 0.13
N PHE A 216 -16.88 14.64 -0.58
CA PHE A 216 -16.75 13.70 -1.69
C PHE A 216 -17.34 14.31 -2.95
N ALA A 217 -16.50 14.93 -3.75
CA ALA A 217 -16.95 15.57 -4.98
C ALA A 217 -17.66 14.59 -5.95
N TYR A 218 -17.23 13.31 -5.95
CA TYR A 218 -17.75 12.26 -6.81
C TYR A 218 -17.62 10.88 -6.15
N TYR A 219 -18.64 10.03 -6.30
CA TYR A 219 -18.62 8.60 -5.93
C TYR A 219 -18.04 7.73 -7.06
N CYS A 220 -16.84 8.05 -7.52
CA CYS A 220 -16.18 7.22 -8.50
C CYS A 220 -15.10 6.38 -7.81
N PHE A 221 -15.22 5.07 -7.93
CA PHE A 221 -14.23 4.10 -7.47
C PHE A 221 -13.87 3.19 -8.64
N GLY A 222 -12.64 2.73 -8.67
CA GLY A 222 -12.21 1.81 -9.70
C GLY A 222 -10.98 1.04 -9.29
N MET A 223 -10.72 -0.03 -10.02
CA MET A 223 -9.51 -0.82 -9.88
C MET A 223 -9.16 -1.54 -11.18
N LEU A 224 -7.90 -1.87 -11.31
CA LEU A 224 -7.34 -2.70 -12.38
C LEU A 224 -7.11 -4.11 -11.87
N SER A 225 -7.26 -5.07 -12.75
CA SER A 225 -6.95 -6.46 -12.43
C SER A 225 -5.43 -6.70 -12.38
N PRO A 226 -4.96 -7.67 -11.57
CA PRO A 226 -3.54 -7.97 -11.43
C PRO A 226 -2.82 -8.33 -12.75
N ARG A 227 -3.52 -9.00 -13.67
CA ARG A 227 -2.99 -9.34 -15.01
C ARG A 227 -3.18 -8.23 -16.04
N GLN A 228 -3.68 -7.05 -15.62
CA GLN A 228 -3.88 -5.91 -16.50
C GLN A 228 -4.84 -6.19 -17.69
N SER A 229 -5.70 -7.19 -17.56
CA SER A 229 -6.64 -7.57 -18.60
C SER A 229 -8.00 -6.91 -18.44
N LYS A 230 -8.33 -6.45 -17.23
CA LYS A 230 -9.65 -5.92 -16.87
C LYS A 230 -9.56 -4.67 -16.03
N ALA A 231 -10.61 -3.85 -16.11
CA ALA A 231 -10.86 -2.77 -15.18
C ALA A 231 -12.27 -2.93 -14.55
N ALA A 232 -12.41 -2.49 -13.30
CA ALA A 232 -13.70 -2.36 -12.65
C ALA A 232 -13.89 -0.91 -12.23
N TYR A 233 -15.09 -0.36 -12.41
CA TYR A 233 -15.37 0.98 -11.91
C TYR A 233 -16.83 1.10 -11.46
N ARG A 234 -17.07 2.03 -10.56
CA ARG A 234 -18.39 2.37 -10.03
C ARG A 234 -18.60 3.87 -10.15
N VAL A 235 -19.67 4.26 -10.82
CA VAL A 235 -20.07 5.66 -11.02
C VAL A 235 -21.41 6.01 -10.34
N THR A 236 -22.11 4.98 -9.83
CA THR A 236 -23.38 5.09 -9.12
C THR A 236 -23.34 4.23 -7.85
N GLU A 237 -24.26 4.45 -6.93
CA GLU A 237 -24.30 3.71 -5.65
C GLU A 237 -24.84 2.27 -5.79
N GLY A 238 -25.06 1.76 -6.98
CA GLY A 238 -25.78 0.50 -7.15
C GLY A 238 -25.00 -0.65 -7.75
N GLU A 239 -23.94 -0.38 -8.51
CA GLU A 239 -23.34 -1.41 -9.34
C GLU A 239 -21.87 -1.10 -9.69
N TYR A 240 -21.11 -2.15 -9.96
CA TYR A 240 -19.82 -2.06 -10.64
C TYR A 240 -19.94 -2.49 -12.10
N VAL A 241 -19.23 -1.84 -12.97
CA VAL A 241 -19.02 -2.25 -14.35
C VAL A 241 -17.63 -2.85 -14.46
N LEU A 242 -17.54 -4.11 -14.87
CA LEU A 242 -16.30 -4.76 -15.25
C LEU A 242 -16.11 -4.61 -16.76
N VAL A 243 -14.90 -4.28 -17.18
CA VAL A 243 -14.56 -4.16 -18.60
C VAL A 243 -13.37 -5.04 -18.92
N ASP A 244 -13.46 -5.82 -19.98
CA ASP A 244 -12.32 -6.48 -20.60
C ASP A 244 -11.59 -5.46 -21.49
N LEU A 245 -10.36 -5.13 -21.14
CA LEU A 245 -9.61 -4.04 -21.78
C LEU A 245 -9.24 -4.33 -23.25
N LYS A 246 -9.20 -5.61 -23.63
CA LYS A 246 -8.87 -6.01 -24.99
C LYS A 246 -10.09 -5.99 -25.91
N SER A 247 -11.21 -6.53 -25.46
CA SER A 247 -12.44 -6.64 -26.28
C SER A 247 -13.38 -5.46 -26.12
N GLY A 248 -13.28 -4.72 -25.00
CA GLY A 248 -14.25 -3.71 -24.60
C GLY A 248 -15.58 -4.29 -24.07
N GLN A 249 -15.68 -5.62 -23.93
CA GLN A 249 -16.86 -6.27 -23.39
C GLN A 249 -17.10 -5.86 -21.94
N LYS A 250 -18.34 -5.58 -21.60
CA LYS A 250 -18.75 -5.13 -20.26
C LYS A 250 -19.65 -6.13 -19.58
N VAL A 251 -19.48 -6.21 -18.26
CA VAL A 251 -20.31 -7.00 -17.37
C VAL A 251 -20.71 -6.12 -16.20
N VAL A 252 -21.99 -6.13 -15.83
CA VAL A 252 -22.52 -5.36 -14.71
C VAL A 252 -22.66 -6.26 -13.49
N ILE A 253 -22.08 -5.83 -12.38
CA ILE A 253 -22.20 -6.49 -11.07
C ILE A 253 -23.19 -5.68 -10.22
N PRO A 254 -24.37 -6.22 -9.89
CA PRO A 254 -25.40 -5.51 -9.14
C PRO A 254 -25.06 -5.49 -7.63
N ASN A 255 -23.96 -4.89 -7.28
CA ASN A 255 -23.48 -4.76 -5.90
C ASN A 255 -22.65 -3.50 -5.76
N ALA A 256 -22.96 -2.69 -4.75
CA ALA A 256 -22.32 -1.43 -4.47
C ALA A 256 -21.40 -1.47 -3.24
N GLY A 257 -21.00 -2.64 -2.80
CA GLY A 257 -20.12 -2.82 -1.66
C GLY A 257 -18.82 -2.01 -1.79
N TRP A 258 -18.13 -1.83 -0.68
CA TRP A 258 -16.84 -1.16 -0.62
C TRP A 258 -15.71 -2.18 -0.84
N HIS A 259 -14.55 -1.67 -1.27
CA HIS A 259 -13.28 -2.40 -1.41
C HIS A 259 -13.37 -3.66 -2.27
N PRO A 260 -13.61 -3.45 -3.54
CA PRO A 260 -13.51 -4.51 -4.52
C PRO A 260 -12.06 -5.00 -4.63
N PHE A 261 -11.90 -6.23 -5.09
CA PHE A 261 -10.62 -6.75 -5.56
C PHE A 261 -10.82 -7.84 -6.62
N PHE A 262 -9.82 -8.02 -7.47
CA PHE A 262 -9.76 -9.13 -8.40
C PHE A 262 -8.93 -10.28 -7.82
N SER A 263 -9.27 -11.51 -8.20
CA SER A 263 -8.37 -12.65 -7.99
C SER A 263 -7.06 -12.49 -8.78
N PRO A 264 -5.96 -13.14 -8.36
CA PRO A 264 -4.68 -13.05 -9.06
C PRO A 264 -4.71 -13.51 -10.52
N ASP A 265 -5.69 -14.34 -10.89
CA ASP A 265 -5.88 -14.88 -12.25
C ASP A 265 -6.90 -14.09 -13.08
N ASP A 266 -7.46 -13.01 -12.53
CA ASP A 266 -8.51 -12.15 -13.13
C ASP A 266 -9.86 -12.86 -13.38
N GLN A 267 -10.08 -14.09 -12.85
CA GLN A 267 -11.31 -14.84 -13.08
C GLN A 267 -12.43 -14.48 -12.12
N CYS A 268 -12.08 -13.98 -10.94
CA CYS A 268 -13.03 -13.64 -9.90
C CYS A 268 -12.93 -12.14 -9.54
N PHE A 269 -14.06 -11.50 -9.33
CA PHE A 269 -14.18 -10.16 -8.76
C PHE A 269 -14.95 -10.25 -7.45
N SER A 270 -14.40 -9.67 -6.40
CA SER A 270 -15.07 -9.60 -5.10
C SER A 270 -15.47 -8.19 -4.78
N VAL A 271 -16.68 -8.01 -4.25
CA VAL A 271 -17.17 -6.74 -3.73
C VAL A 271 -18.24 -6.97 -2.66
N GLY A 272 -18.13 -6.27 -1.53
CA GLY A 272 -19.08 -6.39 -0.42
C GLY A 272 -19.18 -7.83 0.14
N GLY A 273 -18.07 -8.56 0.17
CA GLY A 273 -18.00 -9.94 0.66
C GLY A 273 -18.66 -10.97 -0.24
N LYS A 274 -19.10 -10.60 -1.45
CA LYS A 274 -19.62 -11.50 -2.48
C LYS A 274 -18.61 -11.65 -3.60
N PHE A 275 -18.73 -12.77 -4.33
CA PHE A 275 -17.81 -13.14 -5.40
C PHE A 275 -18.56 -13.35 -6.70
N TYR A 276 -17.95 -12.95 -7.80
CA TYR A 276 -18.56 -12.96 -9.13
C TYR A 276 -17.54 -13.41 -10.17
N LEU A 277 -18.00 -14.20 -11.13
CA LEU A 277 -17.22 -14.51 -12.33
C LEU A 277 -17.03 -13.23 -13.15
N THR A 278 -15.79 -12.89 -13.47
CA THR A 278 -15.48 -11.65 -14.21
C THR A 278 -15.99 -11.68 -15.66
N GLN A 279 -16.19 -12.86 -16.22
CA GLN A 279 -16.63 -13.03 -17.61
C GLN A 279 -18.13 -12.87 -17.77
N THR A 280 -18.94 -13.32 -16.82
CA THR A 280 -20.42 -13.36 -16.92
C THR A 280 -21.12 -12.46 -15.92
N GLY A 281 -20.46 -12.12 -14.80
CA GLY A 281 -21.09 -11.40 -13.67
C GLY A 281 -21.95 -12.28 -12.78
N GLU A 282 -21.97 -13.59 -13.02
CA GLU A 282 -22.69 -14.54 -12.19
C GLU A 282 -22.05 -14.66 -10.81
N GLY A 283 -22.89 -14.75 -9.78
CA GLY A 283 -22.44 -14.99 -8.41
C GLY A 283 -21.81 -16.37 -8.28
N MET A 284 -20.79 -16.46 -7.46
CA MET A 284 -20.09 -17.71 -7.16
C MET A 284 -19.77 -17.81 -5.66
N ASP A 285 -19.43 -19.00 -5.21
CA ASP A 285 -18.90 -19.22 -3.86
C ASP A 285 -17.52 -18.60 -3.72
N ASN A 286 -17.13 -18.34 -2.48
CA ASN A 286 -15.80 -17.83 -2.19
C ASN A 286 -14.71 -18.81 -2.70
N PRO A 287 -13.88 -18.44 -3.69
CA PRO A 287 -12.86 -19.32 -4.22
C PRO A 287 -11.58 -19.33 -3.35
N PHE A 288 -11.51 -18.48 -2.34
CA PHE A 288 -10.31 -18.33 -1.50
C PHE A 288 -10.43 -19.13 -0.20
N PRO A 289 -9.29 -19.53 0.38
CA PRO A 289 -9.25 -20.26 1.65
C PRO A 289 -9.55 -19.36 2.87
N PHE A 290 -9.67 -18.04 2.66
CA PHE A 290 -9.96 -17.06 3.69
C PHE A 290 -11.35 -16.44 3.49
N SER A 291 -11.97 -16.00 4.60
CA SER A 291 -13.20 -15.21 4.53
C SER A 291 -12.89 -13.75 4.24
N VAL A 292 -13.76 -13.09 3.47
CA VAL A 292 -13.70 -11.65 3.24
C VAL A 292 -14.85 -11.01 4.02
N ARG A 293 -14.52 -10.12 4.95
CA ARG A 293 -15.55 -9.39 5.70
C ARG A 293 -16.34 -8.47 4.78
N GLN A 294 -17.65 -8.44 5.01
CA GLN A 294 -18.51 -7.41 4.46
C GLN A 294 -18.20 -6.10 5.18
N GLY A 295 -17.53 -5.18 4.51
CA GLY A 295 -17.33 -3.83 5.04
C GLY A 295 -18.65 -3.08 5.09
N LEU A 296 -19.10 -2.69 6.27
CA LEU A 296 -20.28 -1.86 6.47
C LEU A 296 -19.95 -0.36 6.38
N SER A 297 -18.68 -0.01 6.52
CA SER A 297 -18.17 1.36 6.43
C SER A 297 -16.83 1.42 5.71
N PHE A 298 -16.37 2.62 5.38
CA PHE A 298 -15.03 2.83 4.80
C PHE A 298 -13.89 2.39 5.73
N SER A 299 -14.11 2.37 7.03
CA SER A 299 -13.12 1.93 8.03
C SER A 299 -13.05 0.41 8.20
N ASP A 300 -14.13 -0.32 7.90
CA ASP A 300 -14.20 -1.78 8.09
C ASP A 300 -13.80 -2.53 6.82
N THR A 301 -12.73 -2.07 6.19
CA THR A 301 -12.44 -2.43 4.82
C THR A 301 -11.32 -3.43 4.71
N CYS A 302 -11.60 -4.54 4.05
CA CYS A 302 -10.60 -5.48 3.61
C CYS A 302 -9.70 -4.84 2.56
N THR A 303 -8.40 -4.80 2.80
CA THR A 303 -7.41 -4.37 1.80
C THR A 303 -6.68 -5.61 1.29
N VAL A 304 -6.65 -5.76 -0.04
CA VAL A 304 -5.98 -6.87 -0.70
C VAL A 304 -4.91 -6.34 -1.65
N ARG A 305 -3.75 -6.99 -1.64
CA ARG A 305 -2.67 -6.78 -2.62
C ARG A 305 -2.23 -8.12 -3.16
N THR A 306 -1.85 -8.15 -4.43
CA THR A 306 -1.51 -9.39 -5.14
C THR A 306 -0.12 -9.32 -5.77
N ARG A 307 0.59 -10.46 -5.81
CA ARG A 307 1.82 -10.69 -6.56
C ARG A 307 1.89 -12.16 -7.00
N GLY A 308 1.67 -12.42 -8.28
CA GLY A 308 1.53 -13.81 -8.75
C GLY A 308 0.41 -14.53 -8.01
N SER A 309 0.70 -15.69 -7.40
CA SER A 309 -0.25 -16.42 -6.55
C SER A 309 -0.35 -15.87 -5.11
N LEU A 310 0.52 -14.95 -4.73
CA LEU A 310 0.49 -14.39 -3.38
C LEU A 310 -0.61 -13.34 -3.22
N MET A 311 -1.32 -13.42 -2.12
CA MET A 311 -2.26 -12.40 -1.66
C MET A 311 -1.93 -11.96 -0.24
N ALA A 312 -1.75 -10.66 -0.05
CA ALA A 312 -1.68 -10.03 1.26
C ALA A 312 -3.06 -9.44 1.57
N VAL A 313 -3.68 -9.91 2.65
CA VAL A 313 -5.07 -9.60 3.01
C VAL A 313 -5.11 -8.99 4.40
N GLN A 314 -5.62 -7.77 4.52
CA GLN A 314 -5.91 -7.13 5.80
C GLN A 314 -7.41 -6.95 5.93
N GLN A 315 -8.03 -7.62 6.90
CA GLN A 315 -9.49 -7.66 7.05
C GLN A 315 -10.08 -6.33 7.54
N ASP A 316 -9.38 -5.66 8.45
CA ASP A 316 -9.78 -4.35 8.97
C ASP A 316 -8.60 -3.39 8.87
N ARG A 317 -8.81 -2.25 8.24
CA ARG A 317 -7.76 -1.25 8.03
C ARG A 317 -7.16 -0.78 9.35
N GLY A 318 -5.90 -1.16 9.60
CA GLY A 318 -5.13 -0.74 10.77
C GLY A 318 -5.36 -1.54 12.06
N SER A 319 -6.40 -2.37 12.18
CA SER A 319 -6.67 -3.12 13.41
C SER A 319 -6.34 -4.60 13.32
N SER A 320 -6.40 -5.18 12.12
CA SER A 320 -6.07 -6.60 11.91
C SER A 320 -4.65 -6.79 11.39
N PRO A 321 -4.01 -7.92 11.68
CA PRO A 321 -2.77 -8.31 11.02
C PRO A 321 -3.00 -8.51 9.51
N ILE A 322 -1.91 -8.49 8.75
CA ILE A 322 -1.93 -8.84 7.34
C ILE A 322 -1.67 -10.34 7.22
N GLU A 323 -2.59 -11.05 6.60
CA GLU A 323 -2.44 -12.47 6.26
C GLU A 323 -1.81 -12.59 4.88
N LEU A 324 -0.73 -13.37 4.78
CA LEU A 324 -0.06 -13.68 3.52
C LEU A 324 -0.45 -15.08 3.07
N TRP A 325 -1.16 -15.18 1.97
CA TRP A 325 -1.67 -16.42 1.40
C TRP A 325 -1.02 -16.76 0.07
N ASP A 326 -0.73 -18.05 -0.14
CA ASP A 326 -0.49 -18.60 -1.47
C ASP A 326 -1.80 -19.21 -1.99
N THR A 327 -2.42 -18.54 -2.95
CA THR A 327 -3.72 -18.96 -3.51
C THR A 327 -3.61 -20.15 -4.47
N SER A 328 -2.40 -20.50 -4.91
CA SER A 328 -2.19 -21.67 -5.79
C SER A 328 -2.44 -22.99 -5.08
N ASN A 329 -2.23 -23.02 -3.77
CA ASN A 329 -2.40 -24.21 -2.92
C ASN A 329 -3.30 -23.97 -1.70
N GLY A 330 -3.78 -22.73 -1.50
CA GLY A 330 -4.64 -22.34 -0.39
C GLY A 330 -3.93 -22.25 0.96
N GLN A 331 -2.61 -22.12 0.98
CA GLN A 331 -1.82 -22.11 2.21
C GLN A 331 -1.68 -20.70 2.80
N LEU A 332 -1.96 -20.55 4.10
CA LEU A 332 -1.53 -19.38 4.88
C LEU A 332 -0.02 -19.49 5.14
N LEU A 333 0.75 -18.60 4.53
CA LEU A 333 2.21 -18.59 4.66
C LEU A 333 2.66 -17.88 5.93
N ALA A 334 1.99 -16.79 6.28
CA ALA A 334 2.33 -15.99 7.45
C ALA A 334 1.18 -15.08 7.88
N THR A 335 1.21 -14.70 9.15
CA THR A 335 0.41 -13.62 9.72
C THR A 335 1.36 -12.52 10.19
N ILE A 336 1.29 -11.36 9.53
CA ILE A 336 2.15 -10.21 9.80
C ILE A 336 1.43 -9.26 10.73
N ASP A 337 1.86 -9.23 11.99
CA ASP A 337 1.40 -8.28 13.00
C ASP A 337 2.48 -7.23 13.24
N ASP A 338 2.48 -6.18 12.40
CA ASP A 338 3.47 -5.11 12.49
C ASP A 338 3.28 -4.32 13.80
N PRO A 339 4.33 -4.22 14.64
CA PRO A 339 4.21 -3.55 15.93
C PRO A 339 4.03 -2.04 15.84
N PHE A 340 4.21 -1.43 14.67
CA PHE A 340 4.15 0.01 14.48
C PHE A 340 2.85 0.51 13.84
N VAL A 341 1.99 -0.41 13.41
CA VAL A 341 0.64 -0.07 12.93
C VAL A 341 -0.25 0.24 14.14
N VAL A 342 -0.71 1.48 14.23
CA VAL A 342 -1.58 1.93 15.33
C VAL A 342 -2.99 2.19 14.84
N ARG A 343 -3.16 2.92 13.73
CA ARG A 343 -4.47 3.22 13.16
C ARG A 343 -4.59 2.68 11.75
N GLN A 344 -3.57 2.90 10.94
CA GLN A 344 -3.57 2.46 9.55
C GLN A 344 -2.15 2.33 9.00
N ALA A 345 -2.02 1.50 7.98
CA ALA A 345 -0.83 1.38 7.17
C ALA A 345 -1.24 1.26 5.70
N ASN A 346 -0.41 1.78 4.81
CA ASN A 346 -0.44 1.39 3.41
C ASN A 346 0.59 0.29 3.18
N PHE A 347 0.27 -0.68 2.35
CA PHE A 347 1.20 -1.77 2.04
C PHE A 347 1.11 -2.17 0.56
N ALA A 348 2.25 -2.59 0.02
CA ALA A 348 2.38 -3.02 -1.36
C ALA A 348 3.51 -4.04 -1.51
N PHE A 349 3.38 -4.92 -2.49
CA PHE A 349 4.45 -5.84 -2.84
C PHE A 349 5.55 -5.15 -3.65
N THR A 350 6.79 -5.53 -3.38
CA THR A 350 7.93 -5.42 -4.31
C THR A 350 8.20 -6.78 -4.96
N LYS A 351 9.28 -6.90 -5.71
CA LYS A 351 9.69 -8.18 -6.31
C LYS A 351 9.87 -9.30 -5.27
N SER A 352 10.46 -9.01 -4.11
CA SER A 352 10.79 -10.03 -3.09
C SER A 352 10.16 -9.79 -1.72
N GLY A 353 9.48 -8.67 -1.49
CA GLY A 353 9.00 -8.28 -0.18
C GLY A 353 7.60 -7.67 -0.18
N LEU A 354 7.09 -7.44 1.03
CA LEU A 354 5.92 -6.61 1.31
C LEU A 354 6.39 -5.41 2.12
N VAL A 355 6.21 -4.23 1.58
CA VAL A 355 6.54 -2.96 2.25
C VAL A 355 5.31 -2.40 2.92
N LEU A 356 5.47 -1.95 4.15
CA LEU A 356 4.45 -1.24 4.92
C LEU A 356 4.93 0.17 5.24
N HIS A 357 4.08 1.16 5.04
CA HIS A 357 4.28 2.53 5.52
C HIS A 357 3.15 2.87 6.50
N THR A 358 3.50 3.25 7.73
CA THR A 358 2.53 3.48 8.81
C THR A 358 2.31 4.96 9.08
N ASP A 359 1.14 5.32 9.59
CA ASP A 359 0.75 6.68 9.96
C ASP A 359 1.65 7.30 11.04
N TYR A 360 2.36 6.49 11.81
CA TYR A 360 3.34 6.95 12.80
C TYR A 360 4.76 7.10 12.24
N GLY A 361 4.94 6.87 10.94
CA GLY A 361 6.19 7.11 10.23
C GLY A 361 7.20 5.98 10.34
N ALA A 362 6.78 4.78 10.63
CA ALA A 362 7.59 3.59 10.46
C ALA A 362 7.42 3.04 9.03
N MET A 363 8.53 2.64 8.45
CA MET A 363 8.59 1.80 7.26
C MET A 363 9.08 0.42 7.67
N SER A 364 8.37 -0.61 7.24
CA SER A 364 8.71 -2.01 7.50
C SER A 364 8.76 -2.79 6.20
N ILE A 365 9.71 -3.71 6.08
CA ILE A 365 9.80 -4.65 4.96
C ILE A 365 9.71 -6.05 5.52
N TYR A 366 8.82 -6.85 4.95
CA TYR A 366 8.62 -8.25 5.31
C TYR A 366 9.07 -9.16 4.16
N SER A 367 9.72 -10.26 4.49
CA SER A 367 10.10 -11.28 3.52
C SER A 367 8.86 -11.98 2.97
N CYS A 368 8.77 -12.08 1.66
CA CYS A 368 7.69 -12.75 0.92
C CYS A 368 8.22 -13.60 -0.23
N ALA A 369 9.52 -13.91 -0.22
CA ALA A 369 10.08 -14.81 -1.23
C ALA A 369 9.51 -16.21 -1.04
N LEU A 370 8.98 -16.79 -2.14
CA LEU A 370 8.72 -18.22 -2.30
C LEU A 370 9.92 -18.85 -2.97
#